data_d0364f02edfe5be3bb6ffc8f6b724085
#
_entry.id   d0364f02edfe5be3bb6ffc8f6b724085
#
_cell.length_a   1.000
_cell.length_b   1.000
_cell.length_c   1.000
_cell.angle_alpha   90.00
_cell.angle_beta   90.00
_cell.angle_gamma   90.00
#
_symmetry.space_group_name_H-M   'P 1'
#
loop_
_entity.id
_entity.type
_entity.pdbx_description
1 polymer ?
#
loop_
_entity_poly.entity_id
_entity_poly.type
_entity_poly.pdbx_seq_one_letter_code
_entity_poly.pdbx_strand_id
1 'polypeptide(L)'
;AQAGKTIFISGGTGGVGGMAIPIAKAKGLTVITNGAGDSAERVLKLGADRFIDYKTEDYTKTVSQVDYVLDTLGGAETEKQMSIMKKGGQLVSLRAMPNGDFAKRMHLPKWKQILLGLAGRKFDKMADKYGVHYHFIFVESNGTQLQEVADLFSKLEIKPSIDTVYPFEEVNSALDKVANGRSRGKTVLSFKK
;
A
#
# COMPACT_ATOMS: atom_id res chain seq x y z
N ALA A 1 9.85 -9.89 -2.47
CA ALA A 1 9.71 -10.19 -1.04
C ALA A 1 10.05 -11.68 -0.80
N GLN A 2 10.59 -12.00 0.36
CA GLN A 2 11.02 -13.35 0.74
C GLN A 2 10.12 -13.85 1.87
N ALA A 3 9.74 -15.13 1.84
CA ALA A 3 8.98 -15.76 2.92
C ALA A 3 9.72 -15.67 4.27
N GLY A 4 8.96 -15.62 5.35
CA GLY A 4 9.49 -15.45 6.72
C GLY A 4 9.91 -14.03 7.09
N LYS A 5 9.78 -13.06 6.17
CA LYS A 5 10.06 -11.64 6.40
C LYS A 5 8.80 -10.90 6.86
N THR A 6 9.01 -9.73 7.47
CA THR A 6 7.91 -8.88 7.97
C THR A 6 7.67 -7.69 7.05
N ILE A 7 6.40 -7.44 6.71
CA ILE A 7 5.96 -6.27 5.96
C ILE A 7 5.03 -5.41 6.82
N PHE A 8 5.24 -4.09 6.78
CA PHE A 8 4.27 -3.11 7.25
C PHE A 8 3.52 -2.54 6.05
N ILE A 9 2.20 -2.63 6.05
CA ILE A 9 1.32 -2.09 5.00
C ILE A 9 0.56 -0.92 5.61
N SER A 10 0.87 0.31 5.20
CA SER A 10 0.14 1.47 5.69
C SER A 10 -1.26 1.53 5.08
N GLY A 11 -2.27 1.84 5.90
CA GLY A 11 -3.64 1.96 5.44
C GLY A 11 -4.26 0.64 4.97
N GLY A 12 -4.08 -0.45 5.71
CA GLY A 12 -4.63 -1.78 5.40
C GLY A 12 -6.15 -1.85 5.30
N THR A 13 -6.84 -0.86 5.83
CA THR A 13 -8.31 -0.73 5.73
C THR A 13 -8.78 -0.17 4.39
N GLY A 14 -7.87 0.42 3.61
CA GLY A 14 -8.15 1.00 2.30
C GLY A 14 -8.20 -0.02 1.16
N GLY A 15 -8.55 0.48 -0.04
CA GLY A 15 -8.71 -0.37 -1.23
C GLY A 15 -7.44 -1.07 -1.70
N VAL A 16 -6.26 -0.44 -1.55
CA VAL A 16 -4.96 -1.04 -1.90
C VAL A 16 -4.47 -1.96 -0.79
N GLY A 17 -4.47 -1.46 0.47
CA GLY A 17 -3.98 -2.22 1.61
C GLY A 17 -4.76 -3.51 1.83
N GLY A 18 -6.10 -3.46 1.74
CA GLY A 18 -6.95 -4.63 1.88
C GLY A 18 -6.71 -5.72 0.84
N MET A 19 -6.25 -5.36 -0.37
CA MET A 19 -5.86 -6.34 -1.40
C MET A 19 -4.41 -6.81 -1.22
N ALA A 20 -3.52 -5.95 -0.71
CA ALA A 20 -2.12 -6.28 -0.51
C ALA A 20 -1.89 -7.29 0.64
N ILE A 21 -2.72 -7.24 1.69
CA ILE A 21 -2.62 -8.13 2.85
C ILE A 21 -2.66 -9.62 2.46
N PRO A 22 -3.72 -10.12 1.81
CA PRO A 22 -3.78 -11.53 1.45
C PRO A 22 -2.68 -11.94 0.47
N ILE A 23 -2.25 -11.07 -0.42
CA ILE A 23 -1.13 -11.32 -1.33
C ILE A 23 0.18 -11.49 -0.53
N ALA A 24 0.42 -10.62 0.44
CA ALA A 24 1.60 -10.68 1.30
C ALA A 24 1.59 -11.97 2.14
N LYS A 25 0.44 -12.34 2.69
CA LYS A 25 0.28 -13.62 3.43
C LYS A 25 0.55 -14.84 2.57
N ALA A 26 0.01 -14.87 1.35
CA ALA A 26 0.24 -15.96 0.40
C ALA A 26 1.73 -16.08 0.00
N LYS A 27 2.49 -14.99 0.08
CA LYS A 27 3.95 -15.00 -0.11
C LYS A 27 4.73 -15.38 1.16
N GLY A 28 4.05 -15.79 2.24
CA GLY A 28 4.67 -16.23 3.49
C GLY A 28 5.23 -15.09 4.35
N LEU A 29 4.72 -13.87 4.20
CA LEU A 29 5.13 -12.73 5.01
C LEU A 29 4.35 -12.65 6.32
N THR A 30 4.98 -12.13 7.37
CA THR A 30 4.29 -11.60 8.54
C THR A 30 3.79 -10.21 8.21
N VAL A 31 2.48 -9.97 8.33
CA VAL A 31 1.83 -8.73 7.90
C VAL A 31 1.39 -7.91 9.10
N ILE A 32 1.95 -6.72 9.24
CA ILE A 32 1.53 -5.68 10.18
C ILE A 32 0.89 -4.55 9.39
N THR A 33 -0.22 -4.02 9.88
CA THR A 33 -0.90 -2.91 9.21
C THR A 33 -1.58 -1.99 10.20
N ASN A 34 -1.95 -0.79 9.73
CA ASN A 34 -2.71 0.17 10.51
C ASN A 34 -3.98 0.62 9.79
N GLY A 35 -4.90 1.15 10.56
CA GLY A 35 -6.15 1.69 10.06
C GLY A 35 -7.02 2.25 11.18
N ALA A 36 -8.29 2.55 10.90
CA ALA A 36 -9.26 2.90 11.92
C ALA A 36 -9.76 1.62 12.63
N GLY A 37 -9.87 1.67 13.96
CA GLY A 37 -10.14 0.51 14.81
C GLY A 37 -11.43 -0.25 14.49
N ASP A 38 -12.46 0.41 13.96
CA ASP A 38 -13.72 -0.20 13.52
C ASP A 38 -13.57 -1.20 12.35
N SER A 39 -12.43 -1.21 11.70
CA SER A 39 -12.09 -2.11 10.60
C SER A 39 -11.12 -3.24 11.00
N ALA A 40 -10.72 -3.33 12.27
CA ALA A 40 -9.70 -4.26 12.75
C ALA A 40 -10.06 -5.73 12.46
N GLU A 41 -11.26 -6.16 12.83
CA GLU A 41 -11.72 -7.53 12.61
C GLU A 41 -11.67 -7.94 11.13
N ARG A 42 -12.14 -7.06 10.26
CA ARG A 42 -12.12 -7.29 8.81
C ARG A 42 -10.70 -7.47 8.28
N VAL A 43 -9.77 -6.64 8.73
CA VAL A 43 -8.38 -6.64 8.27
C VAL A 43 -7.62 -7.87 8.79
N LEU A 44 -7.89 -8.29 10.03
CA LEU A 44 -7.35 -9.53 10.60
C LEU A 44 -7.88 -10.76 9.84
N LYS A 45 -9.16 -10.78 9.47
CA LYS A 45 -9.74 -11.85 8.62
C LYS A 45 -9.12 -11.92 7.23
N LEU A 46 -8.59 -10.82 6.69
CA LEU A 46 -7.83 -10.82 5.44
C LEU A 46 -6.42 -11.42 5.58
N GLY A 47 -6.00 -11.75 6.81
CA GLY A 47 -4.74 -12.40 7.10
C GLY A 47 -3.65 -11.49 7.68
N ALA A 48 -3.98 -10.27 8.12
CA ALA A 48 -3.01 -9.48 8.88
C ALA A 48 -2.70 -10.17 10.23
N ASP A 49 -1.42 -10.25 10.58
CA ASP A 49 -0.99 -10.83 11.86
C ASP A 49 -1.11 -9.83 13.00
N ARG A 50 -0.98 -8.53 12.69
CA ARG A 50 -1.17 -7.46 13.66
C ARG A 50 -1.84 -6.26 13.00
N PHE A 51 -2.84 -5.73 13.69
CA PHE A 51 -3.53 -4.48 13.34
C PHE A 51 -3.26 -3.42 14.40
N ILE A 52 -3.08 -2.18 13.97
CA ILE A 52 -2.80 -1.02 14.83
C ILE A 52 -3.85 0.05 14.53
N ASP A 53 -4.61 0.45 15.54
CA ASP A 53 -5.51 1.58 15.44
C ASP A 53 -4.73 2.89 15.58
N TYR A 54 -4.54 3.63 14.49
CA TYR A 54 -3.80 4.90 14.48
C TYR A 54 -4.41 5.99 15.37
N LYS A 55 -5.66 5.82 15.83
CA LYS A 55 -6.31 6.77 16.73
C LYS A 55 -5.88 6.61 18.18
N THR A 56 -5.45 5.42 18.55
CA THR A 56 -5.14 5.05 19.94
C THR A 56 -3.69 4.60 20.13
N GLU A 57 -3.01 4.20 19.05
CA GLU A 57 -1.66 3.64 19.11
C GLU A 57 -0.74 4.28 18.07
N ASP A 58 0.42 4.73 18.51
CA ASP A 58 1.52 5.18 17.65
C ASP A 58 2.39 3.97 17.26
N TYR A 59 2.27 3.51 16.04
CA TYR A 59 3.01 2.34 15.54
C TYR A 59 4.52 2.52 15.60
N THR A 60 5.03 3.76 15.58
CA THR A 60 6.49 4.01 15.65
C THR A 60 7.09 3.62 17.00
N LYS A 61 6.25 3.47 18.03
CA LYS A 61 6.67 3.05 19.38
C LYS A 61 6.55 1.55 19.61
N THR A 62 5.75 0.86 18.79
CA THR A 62 5.35 -0.53 19.04
C THR A 62 5.75 -1.49 17.91
N VAL A 63 6.17 -0.95 16.77
CA VAL A 63 6.68 -1.71 15.62
C VAL A 63 8.12 -1.32 15.37
N SER A 64 8.96 -2.30 15.12
CA SER A 64 10.36 -2.10 14.75
C SER A 64 10.87 -3.27 13.91
N GLN A 65 12.00 -3.08 13.26
CA GLN A 65 12.73 -4.12 12.52
C GLN A 65 11.92 -4.80 11.41
N VAL A 66 11.04 -4.05 10.71
CA VAL A 66 10.35 -4.58 9.54
C VAL A 66 11.27 -4.61 8.32
N ASP A 67 11.11 -5.64 7.49
CA ASP A 67 11.91 -5.83 6.27
C ASP A 67 11.41 -4.99 5.11
N TYR A 68 10.08 -4.90 5.01
CA TYR A 68 9.39 -4.27 3.89
C TYR A 68 8.35 -3.29 4.38
N VAL A 69 8.15 -2.23 3.62
CA VAL A 69 7.03 -1.29 3.79
C VAL A 69 6.33 -1.07 2.47
N LEU A 70 5.00 -1.17 2.47
CA LEU A 70 4.15 -0.66 1.41
C LEU A 70 3.50 0.64 1.88
N ASP A 71 4.04 1.76 1.40
CA ASP A 71 3.56 3.09 1.73
C ASP A 71 2.43 3.52 0.79
N THR A 72 1.21 3.52 1.31
CA THR A 72 0.02 3.98 0.58
C THR A 72 -0.41 5.39 0.98
N LEU A 73 0.24 6.01 1.96
CA LEU A 73 -0.13 7.30 2.54
C LEU A 73 0.72 8.45 2.03
N GLY A 74 2.03 8.24 1.93
CA GLY A 74 2.97 9.28 1.50
C GLY A 74 3.19 10.39 2.53
N GLY A 75 3.81 11.49 2.09
CA GLY A 75 4.01 12.68 2.90
C GLY A 75 4.88 12.45 4.14
N ALA A 76 4.45 12.96 5.29
CA ALA A 76 5.16 12.80 6.57
C ALA A 76 5.16 11.35 7.09
N GLU A 77 4.17 10.55 6.68
CA GLU A 77 4.10 9.15 7.08
C GLU A 77 5.22 8.31 6.48
N THR A 78 5.75 8.66 5.29
CA THR A 78 6.87 7.94 4.67
C THR A 78 8.10 7.91 5.59
N GLU A 79 8.44 9.04 6.25
CA GLU A 79 9.58 9.06 7.18
C GLU A 79 9.33 8.22 8.43
N LYS A 80 8.14 8.30 9.03
CA LYS A 80 7.76 7.46 10.16
C LYS A 80 7.83 5.97 9.82
N GLN A 81 7.42 5.61 8.61
CA GLN A 81 7.51 4.23 8.13
C GLN A 81 8.96 3.78 7.93
N MET A 82 9.86 4.67 7.47
CA MET A 82 11.30 4.36 7.40
C MET A 82 11.90 4.11 8.78
N SER A 83 11.43 4.81 9.81
CA SER A 83 12.00 4.69 11.18
C SER A 83 11.74 3.34 11.85
N ILE A 84 10.73 2.59 11.41
CA ILE A 84 10.43 1.26 11.96
C ILE A 84 11.12 0.12 11.21
N MET A 85 11.85 0.44 10.14
CA MET A 85 12.51 -0.54 9.30
C MET A 85 13.88 -0.93 9.85
N LYS A 86 14.32 -2.12 9.53
CA LYS A 86 15.71 -2.51 9.73
C LYS A 86 16.60 -1.96 8.61
N LYS A 87 17.89 -1.84 8.89
CA LYS A 87 18.87 -1.47 7.87
C LYS A 87 18.81 -2.44 6.69
N GLY A 88 18.87 -1.91 5.47
CA GLY A 88 18.71 -2.67 4.22
C GLY A 88 17.26 -3.02 3.87
N GLY A 89 16.29 -2.60 4.67
CA GLY A 89 14.87 -2.79 4.37
C GLY A 89 14.45 -2.04 3.11
N GLN A 90 13.33 -2.49 2.49
CA GLN A 90 12.82 -1.95 1.23
C GLN A 90 11.47 -1.28 1.44
N LEU A 91 11.39 0.03 1.18
CA LEU A 91 10.13 0.78 1.19
C LEU A 91 9.68 1.03 -0.25
N VAL A 92 8.47 0.62 -0.56
CA VAL A 92 7.79 0.93 -1.83
C VAL A 92 6.68 1.92 -1.56
N SER A 93 6.74 3.10 -2.18
CA SER A 93 5.71 4.13 -2.04
C SER A 93 4.90 4.32 -3.32
N LEU A 94 3.58 4.44 -3.12
CA LEU A 94 2.59 4.73 -4.16
C LEU A 94 2.24 6.23 -4.22
N ARG A 95 2.60 7.00 -3.19
CA ARG A 95 2.12 8.39 -3.03
C ARG A 95 3.19 9.41 -2.66
N ALA A 96 4.43 8.99 -2.48
CA ALA A 96 5.53 9.93 -2.25
C ALA A 96 6.02 10.54 -3.58
N MET A 97 7.26 10.95 -3.67
CA MET A 97 7.80 11.63 -4.84
C MET A 97 8.69 10.68 -5.66
N PRO A 98 8.52 10.62 -6.99
CA PRO A 98 9.48 9.92 -7.85
C PRO A 98 10.88 10.50 -7.70
N ASN A 99 11.88 9.64 -7.76
CA ASN A 99 13.29 10.00 -7.65
C ASN A 99 14.10 9.64 -8.92
N GLY A 100 15.41 9.85 -8.88
CA GLY A 100 16.30 9.54 -9.98
C GLY A 100 16.30 8.05 -10.36
N ASP A 101 16.18 7.15 -9.39
CA ASP A 101 16.15 5.71 -9.63
C ASP A 101 14.85 5.26 -10.30
N PHE A 102 13.72 5.85 -9.93
CA PHE A 102 12.48 5.68 -10.67
C PHE A 102 12.65 6.11 -12.13
N ALA A 103 13.21 7.30 -12.36
CA ALA A 103 13.40 7.82 -13.72
C ALA A 103 14.32 6.94 -14.59
N LYS A 104 15.37 6.35 -14.01
CA LYS A 104 16.25 5.39 -14.68
C LYS A 104 15.50 4.10 -15.04
N ARG A 105 14.74 3.52 -14.11
CA ARG A 105 13.93 2.30 -14.35
C ARG A 105 12.89 2.48 -15.44
N MET A 106 12.31 3.69 -15.53
CA MET A 106 11.34 4.07 -16.55
C MET A 106 12.00 4.50 -17.87
N HIS A 107 13.33 4.36 -18.00
CA HIS A 107 14.11 4.75 -19.19
C HIS A 107 13.83 6.19 -19.67
N LEU A 108 13.56 7.11 -18.73
CA LEU A 108 13.28 8.50 -19.07
C LEU A 108 14.54 9.22 -19.60
N PRO A 109 14.41 10.27 -20.44
CA PRO A 109 15.52 11.07 -20.90
C PRO A 109 16.37 11.63 -19.75
N LYS A 110 17.68 11.80 -19.95
CA LYS A 110 18.64 12.22 -18.89
C LYS A 110 18.21 13.50 -18.16
N TRP A 111 17.67 14.48 -18.85
CA TRP A 111 17.20 15.72 -18.22
C TRP A 111 16.05 15.47 -17.23
N LYS A 112 15.13 14.54 -17.54
CA LYS A 112 14.05 14.13 -16.61
C LYS A 112 14.61 13.35 -15.44
N GLN A 113 15.64 12.51 -15.64
CA GLN A 113 16.32 11.81 -14.55
C GLN A 113 16.94 12.77 -13.54
N ILE A 114 17.59 13.85 -14.04
CA ILE A 114 18.15 14.90 -13.19
C ILE A 114 17.06 15.64 -12.44
N LEU A 115 16.00 16.06 -13.14
CA LEU A 115 14.87 16.79 -12.53
C LEU A 115 14.19 15.96 -11.42
N LEU A 116 13.89 14.69 -11.71
CA LEU A 116 13.26 13.80 -10.72
C LEU A 116 14.23 13.43 -9.58
N GLY A 117 15.53 13.33 -9.87
CA GLY A 117 16.56 13.17 -8.85
C GLY A 117 16.59 14.34 -7.87
N LEU A 118 16.46 15.57 -8.36
CA LEU A 118 16.36 16.75 -7.50
C LEU A 118 15.06 16.79 -6.71
N ALA A 119 13.94 16.49 -7.36
CA ALA A 119 12.61 16.47 -6.72
C ALA A 119 12.50 15.39 -5.63
N GLY A 120 13.02 14.19 -5.87
CA GLY A 120 12.99 13.07 -4.94
C GLY A 120 14.09 13.08 -3.87
N ARG A 121 15.07 14.00 -3.97
CA ARG A 121 16.25 14.03 -3.08
C ARG A 121 15.94 14.03 -1.58
N LYS A 122 14.81 14.61 -1.19
CA LYS A 122 14.35 14.60 0.20
C LYS A 122 14.13 13.16 0.68
N PHE A 123 13.48 12.32 -0.12
CA PHE A 123 13.17 10.93 0.23
C PHE A 123 14.42 10.05 0.18
N ASP A 124 15.33 10.29 -0.78
CA ASP A 124 16.61 9.60 -0.85
C ASP A 124 17.45 9.87 0.41
N LYS A 125 17.57 11.15 0.83
CA LYS A 125 18.25 11.52 2.08
C LYS A 125 17.61 10.92 3.34
N MET A 126 16.27 10.82 3.37
CA MET A 126 15.58 10.15 4.47
C MET A 126 15.91 8.65 4.48
N ALA A 127 15.89 8.00 3.32
CA ALA A 127 16.28 6.61 3.19
C ALA A 127 17.70 6.36 3.66
N ASP A 128 18.65 7.20 3.25
CA ASP A 128 20.05 7.15 3.70
C ASP A 128 20.16 7.30 5.23
N LYS A 129 19.42 8.26 5.83
CA LYS A 129 19.38 8.49 7.28
C LYS A 129 19.01 7.23 8.06
N TYR A 130 18.04 6.47 7.57
CA TYR A 130 17.57 5.24 8.21
C TYR A 130 18.28 3.97 7.70
N GLY A 131 19.14 4.10 6.68
CA GLY A 131 19.85 2.98 6.06
C GLY A 131 18.94 2.00 5.33
N VAL A 132 17.88 2.51 4.69
CA VAL A 132 16.87 1.74 3.95
C VAL A 132 16.86 2.09 2.46
N HIS A 133 16.19 1.31 1.65
CA HIS A 133 16.02 1.57 0.22
C HIS A 133 14.62 2.13 -0.06
N TYR A 134 14.58 3.25 -0.75
CA TYR A 134 13.34 3.91 -1.16
C TYR A 134 13.05 3.65 -2.62
N HIS A 135 11.84 3.16 -2.91
CA HIS A 135 11.35 2.91 -4.26
C HIS A 135 10.00 3.60 -4.47
N PHE A 136 9.95 4.56 -5.38
CA PHE A 136 8.69 5.03 -5.90
C PHE A 136 8.24 4.12 -7.05
N ILE A 137 6.97 3.75 -7.10
CA ILE A 137 6.40 3.02 -8.24
C ILE A 137 5.21 3.79 -8.81
N PHE A 138 5.10 3.72 -10.13
CA PHE A 138 3.91 4.14 -10.88
C PHE A 138 3.20 2.88 -11.35
N VAL A 139 1.87 2.88 -11.31
CA VAL A 139 1.08 1.72 -11.72
C VAL A 139 1.12 1.60 -13.23
N GLU A 140 1.53 0.45 -13.73
CA GLU A 140 1.50 0.06 -15.13
C GLU A 140 0.55 -1.12 -15.31
N SER A 141 -0.17 -1.15 -16.44
CA SER A 141 -1.02 -2.28 -16.78
C SER A 141 -0.15 -3.51 -17.09
N ASN A 142 -0.41 -4.62 -16.38
CA ASN A 142 0.28 -5.88 -16.59
C ASN A 142 -0.71 -7.05 -16.45
N GLY A 143 -1.13 -7.60 -17.59
CA GLY A 143 -2.13 -8.67 -17.64
C GLY A 143 -1.66 -9.94 -16.97
N THR A 144 -0.37 -10.29 -17.08
CA THR A 144 0.19 -11.48 -16.43
C THR A 144 0.13 -11.38 -14.92
N GLN A 145 0.56 -10.26 -14.34
CA GLN A 145 0.47 -10.04 -12.89
C GLN A 145 -0.98 -10.00 -12.40
N LEU A 146 -1.88 -9.42 -13.18
CA LEU A 146 -3.31 -9.41 -12.86
C LEU A 146 -3.89 -10.81 -12.83
N GLN A 147 -3.51 -11.68 -13.79
CA GLN A 147 -3.94 -13.07 -13.83
C GLN A 147 -3.39 -13.85 -12.62
N GLU A 148 -2.10 -13.69 -12.31
CA GLU A 148 -1.50 -14.32 -11.12
C GLU A 148 -2.25 -13.98 -9.82
N VAL A 149 -2.65 -12.70 -9.67
CA VAL A 149 -3.43 -12.25 -8.51
C VAL A 149 -4.84 -12.83 -8.53
N ALA A 150 -5.49 -12.88 -9.70
CA ALA A 150 -6.83 -13.46 -9.84
C ALA A 150 -6.84 -14.95 -9.49
N ASP A 151 -5.86 -15.71 -9.98
CA ASP A 151 -5.69 -17.14 -9.68
C ASP A 151 -5.43 -17.38 -8.19
N LEU A 152 -4.59 -16.54 -7.57
CA LEU A 152 -4.32 -16.60 -6.14
C LEU A 152 -5.59 -16.35 -5.33
N PHE A 153 -6.38 -15.35 -5.68
CA PHE A 153 -7.62 -15.01 -4.99
C PHE A 153 -8.66 -16.11 -5.13
N SER A 154 -8.78 -16.70 -6.34
CA SER A 154 -9.64 -17.87 -6.56
C SER A 154 -9.21 -19.07 -5.74
N LYS A 155 -7.92 -19.39 -5.72
CA LYS A 155 -7.37 -20.53 -4.97
C LYS A 155 -7.56 -20.41 -3.45
N LEU A 156 -7.45 -19.19 -2.92
CA LEU A 156 -7.59 -18.91 -1.50
C LEU A 156 -9.00 -18.48 -1.10
N GLU A 157 -9.94 -18.50 -2.03
CA GLU A 157 -11.34 -18.08 -1.84
C GLU A 157 -11.48 -16.64 -1.27
N ILE A 158 -10.51 -15.77 -1.58
CA ILE A 158 -10.48 -14.40 -1.09
C ILE A 158 -11.49 -13.57 -1.87
N LYS A 159 -12.46 -13.03 -1.15
CA LYS A 159 -13.46 -12.11 -1.73
C LYS A 159 -13.05 -10.66 -1.47
N PRO A 160 -13.03 -9.80 -2.51
CA PRO A 160 -12.80 -8.38 -2.30
C PRO A 160 -13.91 -7.79 -1.41
N SER A 161 -13.53 -6.91 -0.49
CA SER A 161 -14.49 -6.19 0.33
C SER A 161 -15.26 -5.20 -0.53
N ILE A 162 -16.55 -5.44 -0.73
CA ILE A 162 -17.48 -4.51 -1.37
C ILE A 162 -18.23 -3.76 -0.28
N ASP A 163 -18.16 -2.44 -0.32
CA ASP A 163 -18.84 -1.57 0.62
C ASP A 163 -20.27 -1.25 0.16
N THR A 164 -20.41 -0.80 -1.07
CA THR A 164 -21.73 -0.48 -1.65
C THR A 164 -21.72 -0.74 -3.15
N VAL A 165 -22.83 -1.27 -3.63
CA VAL A 165 -23.11 -1.40 -5.07
C VAL A 165 -24.19 -0.37 -5.41
N TYR A 166 -23.89 0.51 -6.36
CA TYR A 166 -24.83 1.49 -6.90
C TYR A 166 -25.29 1.07 -8.30
N PRO A 167 -26.56 1.31 -8.67
CA PRO A 167 -26.94 1.26 -10.07
C PRO A 167 -26.18 2.35 -10.85
N PHE A 168 -25.96 2.15 -12.15
CA PHE A 168 -25.16 3.11 -12.95
C PHE A 168 -25.79 4.51 -12.95
N GLU A 169 -27.09 4.62 -12.89
CA GLU A 169 -27.83 5.89 -12.82
C GLU A 169 -27.46 6.74 -11.60
N GLU A 170 -26.94 6.11 -10.53
CA GLU A 170 -26.50 6.76 -9.29
C GLU A 170 -24.99 7.00 -9.23
N VAL A 171 -24.31 7.04 -10.38
CA VAL A 171 -22.84 7.22 -10.45
C VAL A 171 -22.35 8.45 -9.66
N ASN A 172 -23.09 9.55 -9.67
CA ASN A 172 -22.71 10.76 -8.93
C ASN A 172 -22.69 10.52 -7.42
N SER A 173 -23.69 9.82 -6.87
CA SER A 173 -23.74 9.44 -5.46
C SER A 173 -22.57 8.51 -5.09
N ALA A 174 -22.22 7.58 -5.98
CA ALA A 174 -21.06 6.70 -5.81
C ALA A 174 -19.74 7.49 -5.79
N LEU A 175 -19.58 8.48 -6.66
CA LEU A 175 -18.41 9.35 -6.72
C LEU A 175 -18.31 10.23 -5.45
N ASP A 176 -19.41 10.82 -5.01
CA ASP A 176 -19.46 11.62 -3.79
C ASP A 176 -19.07 10.79 -2.56
N LYS A 177 -19.54 9.54 -2.48
CA LYS A 177 -19.14 8.62 -1.41
C LYS A 177 -17.63 8.37 -1.40
N VAL A 178 -17.04 8.11 -2.56
CA VAL A 178 -15.59 7.88 -2.68
C VAL A 178 -14.81 9.15 -2.33
N ALA A 179 -15.26 10.31 -2.80
CA ALA A 179 -14.62 11.60 -2.52
C ALA A 179 -14.61 11.93 -1.01
N ASN A 180 -15.69 11.58 -0.29
CA ASN A 180 -15.79 11.79 1.16
C ASN A 180 -14.97 10.79 2.01
N GLY A 181 -14.29 9.82 1.38
CA GLY A 181 -13.28 8.96 2.01
C GLY A 181 -13.78 8.02 3.11
N ARG A 182 -15.08 7.70 3.17
CA ARG A 182 -15.68 6.84 4.22
C ARG A 182 -15.95 5.41 3.77
N SER A 183 -15.41 4.99 2.63
CA SER A 183 -15.65 3.65 2.09
C SER A 183 -14.90 2.58 2.88
N ARG A 184 -15.61 1.53 3.31
CA ARG A 184 -15.07 0.35 4.00
C ARG A 184 -14.75 -0.81 3.05
N GLY A 185 -14.52 -0.50 1.79
CA GLY A 185 -14.27 -1.46 0.71
C GLY A 185 -14.36 -0.79 -0.65
N LYS A 186 -14.69 -1.56 -1.68
CA LYS A 186 -14.89 -1.05 -3.04
C LYS A 186 -16.31 -0.52 -3.21
N THR A 187 -16.44 0.68 -3.75
CA THR A 187 -17.71 1.18 -4.29
C THR A 187 -17.81 0.68 -5.73
N VAL A 188 -18.87 -0.02 -6.06
CA VAL A 188 -19.07 -0.70 -7.35
C VAL A 188 -20.29 -0.12 -8.06
N LEU A 189 -20.21 0.03 -9.37
CA LEU A 189 -21.35 0.36 -10.22
C LEU A 189 -21.88 -0.91 -10.91
N SER A 190 -23.17 -1.14 -10.82
CA SER A 190 -23.86 -2.23 -11.52
C SER A 190 -24.52 -1.71 -12.79
N PHE A 191 -24.24 -2.38 -13.90
CA PHE A 191 -24.93 -2.16 -15.18
C PHE A 191 -26.04 -3.19 -15.44
N LYS A 192 -26.30 -4.07 -14.46
CA LYS A 192 -27.41 -5.01 -14.55
C LYS A 192 -28.71 -4.28 -14.19
N LYS A 193 -29.67 -4.30 -15.10
CA LYS A 193 -31.04 -3.96 -14.82
C LYS A 193 -31.69 -5.04 -13.98
#